data_00519259361737e6fc4449d454300bf0
#
_entry.id   00519259361737e6fc4449d454300bf0
#
_cell.length_a   1.000
_cell.length_b   1.000
_cell.length_c   1.000
_cell.angle_alpha   90.00
_cell.angle_beta   90.00
_cell.angle_gamma   90.00
#
_symmetry.space_group_name_H-M   'P 1'
#
loop_
_entity.id
_entity.type
_entity.pdbx_description
1 polymer ?
#
loop_
_entity_poly.entity_id
_entity_poly.type
_entity_poly.pdbx_seq_one_letter_code
_entity_poly.pdbx_strand_id
1 'polypeptide(L)'
;RRYLFNKEQISRVLSAPDYIALNIIRETETNEQIYSGRTYLKDLAEKMQLSMRQISKMIGNLKERGLVVWSHDGNGSEGTYVTITESGQQLLTQQQKILEEYYGNVIDKFGKDNLIQLLNLMKQLETVMSSEVERMGVPKEDDRTIE
;
A
#
# COMPACT_ATOMS: atom_id res chain seq x y z
N ARG A 1 28.56 -1.96 5.66
CA ARG A 1 27.56 -1.48 4.72
C ARG A 1 26.75 -0.34 5.32
N ARG A 2 26.67 0.75 4.61
CA ARG A 2 25.91 1.90 5.10
C ARG A 2 24.44 1.71 4.76
N TYR A 3 23.59 1.96 5.74
CA TYR A 3 22.17 2.02 5.52
C TYR A 3 21.82 3.38 4.89
N LEU A 4 20.84 3.38 4.01
CA LEU A 4 20.36 4.59 3.32
C LEU A 4 19.76 5.60 4.29
N PHE A 5 19.29 5.13 5.43
CA PHE A 5 18.67 5.97 6.45
C PHE A 5 19.23 5.65 7.81
N ASN A 6 19.43 6.66 8.64
CA ASN A 6 19.74 6.46 10.04
C ASN A 6 18.47 6.03 10.81
N LYS A 7 18.65 5.61 12.06
CA LYS A 7 17.57 5.11 12.89
C LYS A 7 16.42 6.13 13.07
N GLU A 8 16.74 7.41 13.17
CA GLU A 8 15.75 8.47 13.31
C GLU A 8 14.96 8.69 12.03
N GLN A 9 15.61 8.60 10.87
CA GLN A 9 14.96 8.71 9.58
C GLN A 9 14.02 7.52 9.35
N ILE A 10 14.46 6.31 9.72
CA ILE A 10 13.63 5.10 9.60
C ILE A 10 12.36 5.22 10.43
N SER A 11 12.44 5.76 11.65
CA SER A 11 11.27 5.93 12.52
C SER A 11 10.25 6.93 11.98
N ARG A 12 10.67 7.84 11.09
CA ARG A 12 9.81 8.83 10.45
C ARG A 12 9.20 8.35 9.14
N VAL A 13 9.74 7.27 8.58
CA VAL A 13 9.25 6.70 7.33
C VAL A 13 8.01 5.87 7.61
N LEU A 14 7.07 5.94 6.69
CA LEU A 14 5.89 5.07 6.72
C LEU A 14 6.28 3.68 6.27
N SER A 15 5.76 2.66 6.95
CA SER A 15 5.81 1.30 6.42
C SER A 15 4.98 1.23 5.13
N ALA A 16 5.19 0.20 4.31
CA ALA A 16 4.41 0.04 3.09
C ALA A 16 2.90 -0.05 3.36
N PRO A 17 2.42 -0.82 4.35
CA PRO A 17 1.00 -0.81 4.67
C PRO A 17 0.48 0.56 5.10
N ASP A 18 1.23 1.27 5.93
CA ASP A 18 0.86 2.62 6.39
C ASP A 18 0.78 3.61 5.23
N TYR A 19 1.75 3.55 4.31
CA TYR A 19 1.77 4.37 3.10
C TYR A 19 0.53 4.12 2.25
N ILE A 20 0.21 2.85 2.02
CA ILE A 20 -0.96 2.44 1.23
C ILE A 20 -2.24 2.95 1.89
N ALA A 21 -2.38 2.76 3.20
CA ALA A 21 -3.56 3.21 3.94
C ALA A 21 -3.75 4.73 3.84
N LEU A 22 -2.70 5.51 4.09
CA LEU A 22 -2.76 6.96 3.98
C LEU A 22 -3.06 7.43 2.57
N ASN A 23 -2.50 6.75 1.56
CA ASN A 23 -2.76 7.09 0.17
C ASN A 23 -4.23 6.84 -0.20
N ILE A 24 -4.81 5.73 0.24
CA ILE A 24 -6.23 5.44 0.04
C ILE A 24 -7.10 6.52 0.70
N ILE A 25 -6.78 6.90 1.94
CA ILE A 25 -7.51 7.93 2.68
C ILE A 25 -7.45 9.26 1.94
N ARG A 26 -6.28 9.68 1.49
CA ARG A 26 -6.09 10.92 0.76
C ARG A 26 -6.85 10.93 -0.57
N GLU A 27 -6.77 9.85 -1.32
CA GLU A 27 -7.48 9.73 -2.60
C GLU A 27 -8.99 9.76 -2.42
N THR A 28 -9.50 9.12 -1.37
CA THR A 28 -10.93 9.12 -1.06
C THR A 28 -11.41 10.52 -0.73
N GLU A 29 -10.67 11.29 0.03
CA GLU A 29 -11.00 12.67 0.36
C GLU A 29 -10.98 13.58 -0.87
N THR A 30 -10.01 13.36 -1.76
CA THR A 30 -9.88 14.16 -2.99
C THR A 30 -11.02 13.87 -3.95
N ASN A 31 -11.58 12.66 -3.94
CA ASN A 31 -12.66 12.23 -4.81
C ASN A 31 -14.01 12.31 -4.07
N GLU A 32 -14.44 13.54 -3.78
CA GLU A 32 -15.66 13.84 -3.00
C GLU A 32 -16.94 13.24 -3.59
N GLN A 33 -16.95 12.89 -4.87
CA GLN A 33 -18.13 12.31 -5.52
C GLN A 33 -18.41 10.87 -5.05
N ILE A 34 -17.41 10.23 -4.45
CA ILE A 34 -17.54 8.86 -3.93
C ILE A 34 -17.41 8.94 -2.40
N TYR A 35 -18.39 8.41 -1.68
CA TYR A 35 -18.39 8.30 -0.22
C TYR A 35 -18.32 9.62 0.56
N SER A 36 -18.65 10.76 -0.06
CA SER A 36 -18.57 12.08 0.62
C SER A 36 -17.18 12.40 1.16
N GLY A 37 -16.13 11.86 0.53
CA GLY A 37 -14.74 12.07 0.96
C GLY A 37 -14.36 11.31 2.22
N ARG A 38 -15.18 10.39 2.70
CA ARG A 38 -14.93 9.63 3.93
C ARG A 38 -14.36 8.24 3.63
N THR A 39 -13.34 7.87 4.37
CA THR A 39 -12.79 6.51 4.32
C THR A 39 -13.26 5.74 5.56
N TYR A 40 -14.24 4.88 5.36
CA TYR A 40 -14.73 4.02 6.44
C TYR A 40 -13.74 2.89 6.70
N LEU A 41 -13.57 2.52 7.98
CA LEU A 41 -12.64 1.44 8.35
C LEU A 41 -13.01 0.13 7.66
N LYS A 42 -14.29 -0.15 7.52
CA LYS A 42 -14.78 -1.34 6.83
C LYS A 42 -14.30 -1.40 5.38
N ASP A 43 -14.43 -0.28 4.67
CA ASP A 43 -14.02 -0.19 3.26
C ASP A 43 -12.51 -0.29 3.12
N LEU A 44 -11.77 0.32 4.05
CA LEU A 44 -10.32 0.24 4.07
C LEU A 44 -9.83 -1.19 4.33
N ALA A 45 -10.46 -1.88 5.27
CA ALA A 45 -10.18 -3.29 5.56
C ALA A 45 -10.39 -4.16 4.34
N GLU A 46 -11.49 -3.95 3.63
CA GLU A 46 -11.81 -4.70 2.42
C GLU A 46 -10.80 -4.44 1.30
N LYS A 47 -10.48 -3.16 1.04
CA LYS A 47 -9.50 -2.80 0.01
C LYS A 47 -8.11 -3.33 0.28
N MET A 48 -7.70 -3.35 1.55
CA MET A 48 -6.37 -3.82 1.94
C MET A 48 -6.33 -5.32 2.24
N GLN A 49 -7.48 -5.99 2.19
CA GLN A 49 -7.60 -7.41 2.51
C GLN A 49 -7.08 -7.74 3.90
N LEU A 50 -7.41 -6.88 4.86
CA LEU A 50 -7.06 -7.03 6.26
C LEU A 50 -8.31 -7.19 7.12
N SER A 51 -8.18 -7.81 8.28
CA SER A 51 -9.27 -7.89 9.23
C SER A 51 -9.56 -6.53 9.86
N MET A 52 -10.75 -6.35 10.41
CA MET A 52 -11.11 -5.14 11.14
C MET A 52 -10.15 -4.89 12.31
N ARG A 53 -9.72 -5.95 12.98
CA ARG A 53 -8.76 -5.85 14.07
C ARG A 53 -7.40 -5.31 13.60
N GLN A 54 -6.91 -5.81 12.47
CA GLN A 54 -5.64 -5.36 11.88
C GLN A 54 -5.73 -3.90 11.44
N ILE A 55 -6.83 -3.53 10.78
CA ILE A 55 -7.06 -2.15 10.35
C ILE A 55 -7.16 -1.21 11.55
N SER A 56 -7.92 -1.57 12.57
CA SER A 56 -8.07 -0.74 13.77
C SER A 56 -6.74 -0.51 14.47
N LYS A 57 -5.90 -1.53 14.53
CA LYS A 57 -4.57 -1.42 15.12
C LYS A 57 -3.68 -0.49 14.29
N MET A 58 -3.66 -0.68 12.97
CA MET A 58 -2.84 0.12 12.06
C MET A 58 -3.26 1.60 12.10
N ILE A 59 -4.56 1.85 11.98
CA ILE A 59 -5.09 3.22 11.99
C ILE A 59 -4.90 3.86 13.37
N GLY A 60 -5.04 3.09 14.44
CA GLY A 60 -4.74 3.56 15.79
C GLY A 60 -3.30 4.06 15.94
N ASN A 61 -2.35 3.35 15.36
CA ASN A 61 -0.95 3.76 15.33
C ASN A 61 -0.76 5.05 14.54
N LEU A 62 -1.41 5.18 13.39
CA LEU A 62 -1.36 6.41 12.58
C LEU A 62 -1.98 7.59 13.33
N LYS A 63 -3.07 7.35 14.04
CA LYS A 63 -3.71 8.37 14.90
C LYS A 63 -2.76 8.86 15.98
N GLU A 64 -2.08 7.95 16.67
CA GLU A 64 -1.12 8.31 17.72
C GLU A 64 0.05 9.14 17.16
N ARG A 65 0.41 8.92 15.91
CA ARG A 65 1.43 9.70 15.21
C ARG A 65 0.90 11.04 14.70
N GLY A 66 -0.39 11.33 14.87
CA GLY A 66 -1.02 12.56 14.41
C GLY A 66 -1.26 12.64 12.91
N LEU A 67 -1.29 11.50 12.22
CA LEU A 67 -1.40 11.45 10.76
C LEU A 67 -2.84 11.31 10.27
N VAL A 68 -3.73 10.79 11.10
CA VAL A 68 -5.16 10.65 10.82
C VAL A 68 -5.99 11.05 12.02
N VAL A 69 -7.27 11.34 11.76
CA VAL A 69 -8.29 11.60 12.79
C VAL A 69 -9.42 10.60 12.60
N TRP A 70 -9.89 10.02 13.70
CA TRP A 70 -11.07 9.16 13.72
C TRP A 70 -12.31 10.01 13.91
N SER A 71 -13.37 9.63 13.21
CA SER A 71 -14.69 10.26 13.34
C SER A 71 -15.75 9.18 13.23
N HIS A 72 -16.98 9.56 13.58
CA HIS A 72 -18.11 8.63 13.55
C HIS A 72 -19.35 9.34 13.02
N ASP A 73 -20.10 8.67 12.16
CA ASP A 73 -21.29 9.23 11.52
C ASP A 73 -22.60 8.90 12.25
N GLY A 74 -22.54 8.13 13.34
CA GLY A 74 -23.70 7.74 14.12
C GLY A 74 -24.30 6.38 13.76
N ASN A 75 -23.75 5.68 12.77
CA ASN A 75 -24.29 4.40 12.26
C ASN A 75 -23.67 3.16 12.92
N GLY A 76 -23.64 3.11 14.24
CA GLY A 76 -23.17 1.91 14.95
C GLY A 76 -21.72 1.56 14.65
N SER A 77 -21.42 0.27 14.60
CA SER A 77 -20.06 -0.24 14.41
C SER A 77 -19.48 0.02 13.02
N GLU A 78 -20.32 0.29 12.03
CA GLU A 78 -19.89 0.55 10.65
C GLU A 78 -19.68 2.03 10.36
N GLY A 79 -20.01 2.90 11.29
CA GLY A 79 -19.97 4.34 11.10
C GLY A 79 -18.63 5.01 11.39
N THR A 80 -17.60 4.25 11.77
CA THR A 80 -16.26 4.81 12.03
C THR A 80 -15.52 5.05 10.71
N TYR A 81 -15.07 6.29 10.53
CA TYR A 81 -14.29 6.67 9.37
C TYR A 81 -13.08 7.49 9.79
N VAL A 82 -12.13 7.63 8.90
CA VAL A 82 -10.89 8.36 9.14
C VAL A 82 -10.67 9.41 8.07
N THR A 83 -10.03 10.49 8.47
CA THR A 83 -9.57 11.54 7.57
C THR A 83 -8.08 11.76 7.81
N ILE A 84 -7.39 12.22 6.76
CA ILE A 84 -5.96 12.50 6.85
C ILE A 84 -5.75 13.90 7.44
N THR A 85 -4.77 14.05 8.33
CA THR A 85 -4.37 15.36 8.85
C THR A 85 -3.42 16.06 7.88
N GLU A 86 -3.18 17.34 8.10
CA GLU A 86 -2.17 18.08 7.35
C GLU A 86 -0.79 17.42 7.49
N SER A 87 -0.43 17.01 8.70
CA SER A 87 0.82 16.29 8.96
C SER A 87 0.88 14.98 8.17
N GLY A 88 -0.23 14.25 8.09
CA GLY A 88 -0.35 13.03 7.30
C GLY A 88 -0.13 13.30 5.81
N GLN A 89 -0.73 14.35 5.29
CA GLN A 89 -0.57 14.74 3.89
C GLN A 89 0.88 15.13 3.57
N GLN A 90 1.49 15.91 4.44
CA GLN A 90 2.88 16.33 4.27
C GLN A 90 3.84 15.15 4.27
N LEU A 91 3.66 14.22 5.21
CA LEU A 91 4.52 13.03 5.29
C LEU A 91 4.32 12.14 4.07
N LEU A 92 3.08 11.93 3.65
CA LEU A 92 2.76 11.12 2.46
C LEU A 92 3.39 11.73 1.19
N THR A 93 3.22 13.02 0.99
CA THR A 93 3.80 13.74 -0.15
C THR A 93 5.32 13.68 -0.14
N GLN A 94 5.93 13.89 1.02
CA GLN A 94 7.37 13.83 1.18
C GLN A 94 7.91 12.44 0.86
N GLN A 95 7.27 11.41 1.38
CA GLN A 95 7.69 10.03 1.12
C GLN A 95 7.48 9.64 -0.34
N GLN A 96 6.40 10.07 -0.96
CA GLN A 96 6.15 9.86 -2.39
C GLN A 96 7.26 10.48 -3.24
N LYS A 97 7.67 11.69 -2.91
CA LYS A 97 8.75 12.39 -3.61
C LYS A 97 10.08 11.65 -3.49
N ILE A 98 10.40 11.18 -2.28
CA ILE A 98 11.61 10.39 -2.02
C ILE A 98 11.58 9.09 -2.85
N LEU A 99 10.45 8.40 -2.91
CA LEU A 99 10.30 7.16 -3.69
C LEU A 99 10.45 7.42 -5.18
N GLU A 100 9.85 8.49 -5.70
CA GLU A 100 9.97 8.86 -7.11
C GLU A 100 11.42 9.16 -7.48
N GLU A 101 12.12 9.90 -6.65
CA GLU A 101 13.54 10.20 -6.84
C GLU A 101 14.39 8.93 -6.78
N TYR A 102 14.14 8.08 -5.80
CA TYR A 102 14.87 6.82 -5.65
C TYR A 102 14.70 5.93 -6.88
N TYR A 103 13.46 5.65 -7.27
CA TYR A 103 13.19 4.79 -8.43
C TYR A 103 13.66 5.42 -9.73
N GLY A 104 13.50 6.73 -9.89
CA GLY A 104 14.01 7.46 -11.05
C GLY A 104 15.51 7.30 -11.19
N ASN A 105 16.24 7.46 -10.09
CA ASN A 105 17.70 7.28 -10.07
C ASN A 105 18.12 5.84 -10.33
N VAL A 106 17.40 4.88 -9.77
CA VAL A 106 17.66 3.45 -10.02
C VAL A 106 17.51 3.13 -11.51
N ILE A 107 16.41 3.60 -12.11
CA ILE A 107 16.14 3.35 -13.54
C ILE A 107 17.22 4.01 -14.41
N ASP A 108 17.59 5.25 -14.10
CA ASP A 108 18.61 5.98 -14.87
C ASP A 108 19.97 5.31 -14.80
N LYS A 109 20.37 4.87 -13.60
CA LYS A 109 21.69 4.23 -13.40
C LYS A 109 21.74 2.81 -13.91
N PHE A 110 20.66 2.05 -13.77
CA PHE A 110 20.57 0.70 -14.32
C PHE A 110 20.46 0.72 -15.84
N GLY A 111 19.75 1.71 -16.36
CA GLY A 111 19.51 1.89 -17.80
C GLY A 111 18.16 1.31 -18.23
N LYS A 112 17.45 2.07 -19.04
CA LYS A 112 16.13 1.65 -19.56
C LYS A 112 16.21 0.36 -20.35
N ASP A 113 17.23 0.22 -21.20
CA ASP A 113 17.41 -0.97 -22.04
C ASP A 113 17.64 -2.21 -21.16
N ASN A 114 18.46 -2.07 -20.13
CA ASN A 114 18.70 -3.14 -19.16
C ASN A 114 17.43 -3.52 -18.41
N LEU A 115 16.61 -2.53 -18.04
CA LEU A 115 15.35 -2.78 -17.37
C LEU A 115 14.38 -3.54 -18.27
N ILE A 116 14.27 -3.14 -19.54
CA ILE A 116 13.43 -3.82 -20.52
C ILE A 116 13.89 -5.28 -20.70
N GLN A 117 15.20 -5.49 -20.81
CA GLN A 117 15.79 -6.83 -20.91
C GLN A 117 15.46 -7.69 -19.69
N LEU A 118 15.59 -7.10 -18.49
CA LEU A 118 15.26 -7.80 -17.25
C LEU A 118 13.78 -8.20 -17.21
N LEU A 119 12.89 -7.28 -17.58
CA LEU A 119 11.45 -7.56 -17.61
C LEU A 119 11.09 -8.66 -18.60
N ASN A 120 11.73 -8.66 -19.77
CA ASN A 120 11.55 -9.73 -20.77
C ASN A 120 12.04 -11.08 -20.26
N LEU A 121 13.17 -11.10 -19.57
CA LEU A 121 13.71 -12.34 -18.97
C LEU A 121 12.81 -12.84 -17.84
N MET A 122 12.28 -11.95 -17.02
CA MET A 122 11.32 -12.31 -15.98
C MET A 122 10.04 -12.92 -16.57
N LYS A 123 9.56 -12.37 -17.67
CA LYS A 123 8.39 -12.89 -18.38
C LYS A 123 8.67 -14.28 -18.94
N GLN A 124 9.85 -14.50 -19.52
CA GLN A 124 10.26 -15.80 -20.02
C GLN A 124 10.35 -16.82 -18.87
N LEU A 125 10.93 -16.42 -17.76
CA LEU A 125 11.03 -17.27 -16.57
C LEU A 125 9.63 -17.67 -16.08
N GLU A 126 8.71 -16.74 -16.00
CA GLU A 126 7.33 -17.00 -15.61
C GLU A 126 6.66 -18.01 -16.54
N THR A 127 6.86 -17.88 -17.84
CA THR A 127 6.33 -18.81 -18.83
C THR A 127 6.88 -20.22 -18.61
N VAL A 128 8.19 -20.34 -18.39
CA VAL A 128 8.84 -21.64 -18.12
C VAL A 128 8.30 -22.24 -16.82
N MET A 129 8.17 -21.45 -15.78
CA MET A 129 7.65 -21.90 -14.48
C MET A 129 6.20 -22.38 -14.61
N SER A 130 5.36 -21.65 -15.33
CA SER A 130 3.97 -22.04 -15.55
C SER A 130 3.86 -23.33 -16.35
N SER A 131 4.67 -23.48 -17.40
CA SER A 131 4.72 -24.71 -18.19
C SER A 131 5.14 -25.91 -17.37
N GLU A 132 6.11 -25.74 -16.47
CA GLU A 132 6.59 -26.79 -15.61
C GLU A 132 5.56 -27.22 -14.58
N VAL A 133 4.82 -26.26 -14.02
CA VAL A 133 3.70 -26.53 -13.11
C VAL A 133 2.63 -27.35 -13.83
N GLU A 134 2.28 -26.99 -15.06
CA GLU A 134 1.32 -27.74 -15.87
C GLU A 134 1.81 -29.18 -16.14
N ARG A 135 3.09 -29.31 -16.52
CA ARG A 135 3.70 -30.63 -16.78
C ARG A 135 3.64 -31.53 -15.54
N MET A 136 3.84 -30.97 -14.36
CA MET A 136 3.82 -31.70 -13.10
C MET A 136 2.42 -32.03 -12.59
N GLY A 137 1.37 -31.44 -13.20
CA GLY A 137 -0.01 -31.66 -12.81
C GLY A 137 -0.37 -31.04 -11.46
N VAL A 138 0.32 -29.99 -11.05
CA VAL A 138 0.00 -29.28 -9.79
C VAL A 138 -1.29 -28.52 -9.95
N PRO A 139 -2.26 -28.66 -9.02
CA PRO A 139 -3.51 -27.90 -9.09
C PRO A 139 -3.27 -26.41 -9.02
N LYS A 140 -4.03 -25.65 -9.81
CA LYS A 140 -4.01 -24.18 -9.76
C LYS A 140 -4.70 -23.72 -8.47
N GLU A 141 -4.33 -22.55 -7.98
CA GLU A 141 -4.87 -21.98 -6.76
C GLU A 141 -6.40 -21.86 -6.77
N ASP A 142 -6.99 -21.57 -7.93
CA ASP A 142 -8.44 -21.49 -8.13
C ASP A 142 -9.15 -22.83 -7.89
N ASP A 143 -8.48 -23.94 -8.12
CA ASP A 143 -9.05 -25.27 -7.89
C ASP A 143 -9.08 -25.65 -6.41
N ARG A 144 -8.36 -24.92 -5.55
CA ARG A 144 -8.32 -25.14 -4.11
C ARG A 144 -9.44 -24.47 -3.32
N THR A 145 -10.12 -23.52 -3.95
CA THR A 145 -11.19 -22.74 -3.31
C THR A 145 -12.58 -23.33 -3.52
N ILE A 146 -12.69 -24.44 -4.26
CA ILE A 146 -13.97 -25.08 -4.57
C ILE A 146 -14.39 -26.11 -3.52
N GLU A 147 -13.55 -26.35 -2.54
CA GLU A 147 -13.90 -27.16 -1.39
C GLU A 147 -14.42 -26.29 -0.25
#